data_ed95592ba36f1b079a6e8c9559c66c7a
#
_entry.id   ed95592ba36f1b079a6e8c9559c66c7a
#
_cell.length_a   1.000
_cell.length_b   1.000
_cell.length_c   1.000
_cell.angle_alpha   90.00
_cell.angle_beta   90.00
_cell.angle_gamma   90.00
#
_symmetry.space_group_name_H-M   'P 1'
#
loop_
_entity.id
_entity.type
_entity.pdbx_description
1 polymer ?
#
loop_
_entity_poly.entity_id
_entity_poly.type
_entity_poly.pdbx_seq_one_letter_code
_entity_poly.pdbx_strand_id
1 'polypeptide(L)'
;SLIDLRPDDMSAQIVRALMAKVPQVKASDVEDLMLGIGQPAGEGGFNIGRMVAILAGLDDVPGVTVNRYCSSSLQTIRMAAHAINAGEGDCFIAAGVETVSRYAHGASDMAPNAIFKPSGERTKLRAAGGQPAWTAPTGLPDAYIAMGQTAENVVQVEGVSREDMDHFGVRSHNLAVAHQENGFFEREITPLVLPDGTIISKDDGPRAGTTYEATSQLKPVFRPDGSV
;
A
#
# COMPACT_ATOMS: atom_id res chain seq x y z
N SER A 1 -7.61 0.58 -13.37
CA SER A 1 -7.07 1.26 -14.57
C SER A 1 -5.60 0.95 -14.86
N LEU A 2 -4.76 0.70 -13.83
CA LEU A 2 -3.31 0.49 -13.97
C LEU A 2 -2.88 -0.99 -14.09
N ILE A 3 -3.79 -1.91 -14.33
CA ILE A 3 -3.50 -3.36 -14.33
C ILE A 3 -2.47 -3.77 -15.40
N ASP A 4 -2.40 -3.03 -16.50
CA ASP A 4 -1.50 -3.34 -17.63
C ASP A 4 -0.10 -2.72 -17.48
N LEU A 5 0.12 -1.94 -16.42
CA LEU A 5 1.42 -1.31 -16.14
C LEU A 5 2.18 -2.06 -15.05
N ARG A 6 3.41 -2.46 -15.36
CA ARG A 6 4.32 -3.15 -14.43
C ARG A 6 4.74 -2.21 -13.27
N PRO A 7 4.99 -2.73 -12.06
CA PRO A 7 5.40 -1.90 -10.93
C PRO A 7 6.73 -1.17 -11.15
N ASP A 8 7.68 -1.80 -11.81
CA ASP A 8 8.98 -1.20 -12.14
C ASP A 8 8.83 -0.05 -13.16
N ASP A 9 8.07 -0.25 -14.23
CA ASP A 9 7.81 0.77 -15.26
C ASP A 9 7.01 1.96 -14.68
N MET A 10 5.99 1.67 -13.87
CA MET A 10 5.19 2.70 -13.18
C MET A 10 6.07 3.57 -12.28
N SER A 11 6.88 2.92 -11.44
CA SER A 11 7.78 3.62 -10.52
C SER A 11 8.84 4.44 -11.25
N ALA A 12 9.39 3.91 -12.35
CA ALA A 12 10.36 4.64 -13.15
C ALA A 12 9.76 5.90 -13.81
N GLN A 13 8.51 5.84 -14.26
CA GLN A 13 7.81 7.03 -14.78
C GLN A 13 7.68 8.11 -13.69
N ILE A 14 7.31 7.72 -12.47
CA ILE A 14 7.18 8.65 -11.33
C ILE A 14 8.53 9.24 -10.94
N VAL A 15 9.59 8.44 -10.88
CA VAL A 15 10.95 8.92 -10.54
C VAL A 15 11.45 9.90 -11.61
N ARG A 16 11.28 9.61 -12.91
CA ARG A 16 11.63 10.56 -13.98
C ARG A 16 10.87 11.87 -13.85
N ALA A 17 9.56 11.80 -13.57
CA ALA A 17 8.75 13.01 -13.38
C ALA A 17 9.16 13.81 -12.14
N LEU A 18 9.54 13.13 -11.05
CA LEU A 18 10.08 13.78 -9.85
C LEU A 18 11.38 14.53 -10.19
N MET A 19 12.34 13.88 -10.83
CA MET A 19 13.61 14.50 -11.23
C MET A 19 13.40 15.70 -12.17
N ALA A 20 12.42 15.62 -13.07
CA ALA A 20 12.06 16.74 -13.95
C ALA A 20 11.45 17.93 -13.18
N LYS A 21 10.77 17.70 -12.05
CA LYS A 21 10.22 18.78 -11.18
C LYS A 21 11.29 19.46 -10.34
N VAL A 22 12.44 18.82 -10.14
CA VAL A 22 13.57 19.34 -9.33
C VAL A 22 14.87 19.38 -10.14
N PRO A 23 14.94 20.14 -11.23
CA PRO A 23 16.06 20.11 -12.19
C PRO A 23 17.41 20.57 -11.61
N GLN A 24 17.41 21.17 -10.43
CA GLN A 24 18.60 21.53 -9.66
C GLN A 24 19.28 20.29 -9.03
N VAL A 25 18.57 19.18 -8.85
CA VAL A 25 19.11 17.91 -8.34
C VAL A 25 19.55 17.07 -9.55
N LYS A 26 20.82 16.73 -9.61
CA LYS A 26 21.37 15.84 -10.65
C LYS A 26 21.30 14.39 -10.20
N ALA A 27 21.38 13.46 -11.15
CA ALA A 27 21.48 12.03 -10.83
C ALA A 27 22.66 11.73 -9.90
N SER A 28 23.78 12.40 -10.08
CA SER A 28 24.98 12.26 -9.23
C SER A 28 24.83 12.76 -7.80
N ASP A 29 23.77 13.52 -7.51
CA ASP A 29 23.51 14.04 -6.17
C ASP A 29 22.66 13.07 -5.35
N VAL A 30 22.09 12.03 -6.00
CA VAL A 30 21.25 11.03 -5.35
C VAL A 30 22.10 9.87 -4.85
N GLU A 31 22.12 9.68 -3.53
CA GLU A 31 22.92 8.65 -2.87
C GLU A 31 22.29 7.24 -2.97
N ASP A 32 20.96 7.16 -2.87
CA ASP A 32 20.24 5.87 -2.96
C ASP A 32 18.77 6.11 -3.34
N LEU A 33 18.18 5.11 -4.03
CA LEU A 33 16.76 5.01 -4.29
C LEU A 33 16.17 3.91 -3.40
N MET A 34 15.44 4.29 -2.37
CA MET A 34 14.80 3.40 -1.41
C MET A 34 13.34 3.17 -1.80
N LEU A 35 13.00 1.99 -2.33
CA LEU A 35 11.65 1.66 -2.78
C LEU A 35 10.96 0.68 -1.82
N GLY A 36 9.84 1.13 -1.27
CA GLY A 36 8.95 0.31 -0.45
C GLY A 36 7.99 -0.50 -1.31
N ILE A 37 7.84 -1.80 -0.98
CA ILE A 37 6.85 -2.69 -1.58
C ILE A 37 6.43 -3.74 -0.56
N GLY A 38 5.12 -3.92 -0.39
CA GLY A 38 4.58 -4.87 0.60
C GLY A 38 4.71 -6.32 0.18
N GLN A 39 4.72 -6.56 -1.13
CA GLN A 39 4.77 -7.91 -1.72
C GLN A 39 5.90 -8.01 -2.75
N PRO A 40 7.16 -8.15 -2.29
CA PRO A 40 8.35 -8.16 -3.16
C PRO A 40 8.57 -9.52 -3.83
N ALA A 41 7.58 -10.00 -4.58
CA ALA A 41 7.63 -11.25 -5.33
C ALA A 41 7.28 -11.03 -6.82
N GLY A 42 7.62 -11.97 -7.69
CA GLY A 42 7.36 -11.85 -9.12
C GLY A 42 7.98 -10.57 -9.71
N GLU A 43 7.17 -9.73 -10.34
CA GLU A 43 7.58 -8.44 -10.93
C GLU A 43 8.10 -7.44 -9.90
N GLY A 44 7.68 -7.55 -8.64
CA GLY A 44 8.18 -6.74 -7.52
C GLY A 44 9.45 -7.29 -6.88
N GLY A 45 9.97 -8.42 -7.35
CA GLY A 45 11.19 -9.04 -6.89
C GLY A 45 12.47 -8.43 -7.48
N PHE A 46 13.56 -9.19 -7.42
CA PHE A 46 14.86 -8.84 -8.01
C PHE A 46 15.41 -7.45 -7.61
N ASN A 47 15.19 -7.04 -6.36
CA ASN A 47 15.56 -5.71 -5.91
C ASN A 47 14.96 -4.61 -6.81
N ILE A 48 13.63 -4.54 -6.86
CA ILE A 48 12.90 -3.61 -7.71
C ILE A 48 13.36 -2.14 -7.52
N GLY A 49 13.85 -1.75 -6.34
CA GLY A 49 14.43 -0.43 -6.11
C GLY A 49 15.58 -0.13 -7.08
N ARG A 50 16.49 -1.09 -7.28
CA ARG A 50 17.58 -0.95 -8.26
C ARG A 50 17.07 -0.98 -9.71
N MET A 51 16.09 -1.83 -10.01
CA MET A 51 15.49 -1.88 -11.35
C MET A 51 14.86 -0.54 -11.72
N VAL A 52 14.15 0.08 -10.80
CA VAL A 52 13.56 1.41 -10.98
C VAL A 52 14.61 2.49 -11.21
N ALA A 53 15.72 2.47 -10.46
CA ALA A 53 16.81 3.42 -10.65
C ALA A 53 17.36 3.33 -12.09
N ILE A 54 17.65 2.12 -12.58
CA ILE A 54 18.13 1.90 -13.95
C ILE A 54 17.10 2.37 -14.98
N LEU A 55 15.84 1.95 -14.85
CA LEU A 55 14.77 2.32 -15.76
C LEU A 55 14.48 3.83 -15.77
N ALA A 56 14.76 4.51 -14.67
CA ALA A 56 14.63 5.96 -14.57
C ALA A 56 15.80 6.74 -15.18
N GLY A 57 16.86 6.07 -15.60
CA GLY A 57 18.08 6.69 -16.12
C GLY A 57 19.04 7.15 -15.02
N LEU A 58 18.94 6.57 -13.83
CA LEU A 58 19.82 6.80 -12.67
C LEU A 58 20.80 5.61 -12.55
N ASP A 59 21.60 5.38 -13.60
CA ASP A 59 22.38 4.15 -13.76
C ASP A 59 23.45 3.94 -12.66
N ASP A 60 24.00 5.01 -12.12
CA ASP A 60 25.03 4.98 -11.07
C ASP A 60 24.43 5.01 -9.65
N VAL A 61 23.11 5.27 -9.52
CA VAL A 61 22.44 5.33 -8.22
C VAL A 61 22.13 3.93 -7.73
N PRO A 62 22.59 3.52 -6.54
CA PRO A 62 22.17 2.25 -5.93
C PRO A 62 20.66 2.25 -5.68
N GLY A 63 20.13 1.07 -5.38
CA GLY A 63 18.71 0.94 -5.06
C GLY A 63 18.48 -0.17 -4.06
N VAL A 64 17.60 0.06 -3.11
CA VAL A 64 17.19 -0.92 -2.11
C VAL A 64 15.69 -1.13 -2.13
N THR A 65 15.27 -2.38 -1.96
CA THR A 65 13.86 -2.75 -1.78
C THR A 65 13.56 -2.96 -0.31
N VAL A 66 12.53 -2.28 0.19
CA VAL A 66 12.16 -2.28 1.61
C VAL A 66 10.76 -2.87 1.78
N ASN A 67 10.63 -3.84 2.68
CA ASN A 67 9.34 -4.42 3.04
C ASN A 67 9.02 -4.19 4.52
N ARG A 68 7.92 -3.50 4.76
CA ARG A 68 7.19 -3.41 6.03
C ARG A 68 5.69 -3.40 5.75
N TYR A 69 5.24 -4.23 4.79
CA TYR A 69 3.87 -4.26 4.28
C TYR A 69 3.33 -2.87 3.98
N CYS A 70 2.13 -2.51 4.46
CA CYS A 70 1.50 -1.21 4.20
C CYS A 70 2.32 0.01 4.68
N SER A 71 3.33 -0.18 5.52
CA SER A 71 4.23 0.87 6.02
C SER A 71 5.56 0.93 5.27
N SER A 72 5.70 0.23 4.14
CA SER A 72 6.99 0.12 3.42
C SER A 72 7.51 1.48 2.95
N SER A 73 6.67 2.31 2.33
CA SER A 73 7.09 3.65 1.87
C SER A 73 7.35 4.63 3.03
N LEU A 74 6.63 4.51 4.15
CA LEU A 74 6.98 5.27 5.36
C LEU A 74 8.34 4.84 5.92
N GLN A 75 8.67 3.54 5.84
CA GLN A 75 9.97 3.03 6.25
C GLN A 75 11.10 3.56 5.36
N THR A 76 10.89 3.75 4.04
CA THR A 76 11.91 4.34 3.17
C THR A 76 12.20 5.79 3.55
N ILE A 77 11.18 6.60 3.84
CA ILE A 77 11.34 7.97 4.35
C ILE A 77 12.15 7.97 5.65
N ARG A 78 11.82 7.06 6.59
CA ARG A 78 12.53 6.94 7.86
C ARG A 78 14.01 6.56 7.65
N MET A 79 14.30 5.65 6.72
CA MET A 79 15.68 5.25 6.41
C MET A 79 16.48 6.41 5.81
N ALA A 80 15.91 7.14 4.83
CA ALA A 80 16.53 8.32 4.25
C ALA A 80 16.84 9.40 5.32
N ALA A 81 15.89 9.68 6.21
CA ALA A 81 16.10 10.62 7.30
C ALA A 81 17.21 10.17 8.26
N HIS A 82 17.31 8.88 8.55
CA HIS A 82 18.39 8.34 9.39
C HIS A 82 19.76 8.41 8.70
N ALA A 83 19.82 8.10 7.39
CA ALA A 83 21.06 8.19 6.60
C ALA A 83 21.58 9.63 6.58
N ILE A 84 20.70 10.61 6.32
CA ILE A 84 21.07 12.05 6.37
C ILE A 84 21.58 12.43 7.77
N ASN A 85 20.88 12.04 8.84
CA ASN A 85 21.30 12.34 10.20
C ASN A 85 22.62 11.66 10.59
N ALA A 86 22.92 10.51 10.00
CA ALA A 86 24.18 9.79 10.21
C ALA A 86 25.34 10.34 9.36
N GLY A 87 25.09 11.24 8.43
CA GLY A 87 26.09 11.79 7.50
C GLY A 87 26.48 10.83 6.39
N GLU A 88 25.60 9.89 6.02
CA GLU A 88 25.81 8.95 4.91
C GLU A 88 25.53 9.57 3.53
N GLY A 89 24.99 10.77 3.50
CA GLY A 89 24.66 11.53 2.30
C GLY A 89 23.59 12.58 2.58
N ASP A 90 23.28 13.38 1.56
CA ASP A 90 22.38 14.54 1.69
C ASP A 90 21.08 14.40 0.87
N CYS A 91 21.05 13.52 -0.14
CA CYS A 91 19.93 13.41 -1.07
C CYS A 91 19.58 11.95 -1.36
N PHE A 92 18.34 11.57 -1.03
CA PHE A 92 17.81 10.23 -1.22
C PHE A 92 16.44 10.28 -1.90
N ILE A 93 16.12 9.30 -2.73
CA ILE A 93 14.76 9.10 -3.24
C ILE A 93 14.05 8.05 -2.38
N ALA A 94 13.04 8.48 -1.63
CA ALA A 94 12.16 7.59 -0.88
C ALA A 94 10.86 7.38 -1.66
N ALA A 95 10.58 6.18 -2.07
CA ALA A 95 9.45 5.83 -2.93
C ALA A 95 8.72 4.58 -2.43
N GLY A 96 7.59 4.27 -3.05
CA GLY A 96 6.84 3.04 -2.80
C GLY A 96 5.91 2.70 -3.96
N VAL A 97 5.67 1.42 -4.15
CA VAL A 97 4.78 0.91 -5.19
C VAL A 97 4.04 -0.35 -4.71
N GLU A 98 2.82 -0.53 -5.19
CA GLU A 98 2.07 -1.78 -5.02
C GLU A 98 1.17 -2.00 -6.24
N THR A 99 1.07 -3.23 -6.71
CA THR A 99 0.26 -3.59 -7.88
C THR A 99 -0.67 -4.76 -7.58
N VAL A 100 -1.55 -4.59 -6.60
CA VAL A 100 -2.45 -5.64 -6.09
C VAL A 100 -3.29 -6.29 -7.20
N SER A 101 -3.75 -5.51 -8.19
CA SER A 101 -4.53 -6.02 -9.33
C SER A 101 -3.76 -6.97 -10.25
N ARG A 102 -2.43 -7.03 -10.13
CA ARG A 102 -1.56 -7.92 -10.92
C ARG A 102 -1.17 -9.20 -10.18
N TYR A 103 -1.57 -9.37 -8.93
CA TYR A 103 -1.28 -10.58 -8.18
C TYR A 103 -2.11 -11.75 -8.69
N ALA A 104 -1.46 -12.78 -9.23
CA ALA A 104 -2.15 -13.95 -9.75
C ALA A 104 -2.74 -14.83 -8.64
N HIS A 105 -2.00 -15.05 -7.54
CA HIS A 105 -2.36 -15.99 -6.47
C HIS A 105 -1.87 -15.55 -5.08
N GLY A 106 -1.91 -14.26 -4.79
CA GLY A 106 -1.21 -13.74 -3.62
C GLY A 106 0.30 -13.69 -3.89
N ALA A 107 1.01 -13.07 -3.01
CA ALA A 107 2.34 -12.60 -3.39
C ALA A 107 3.47 -13.46 -2.86
N SER A 108 3.21 -14.38 -1.97
CA SER A 108 4.25 -15.24 -1.41
C SER A 108 4.14 -16.64 -1.98
N ASP A 109 5.24 -17.16 -2.49
CA ASP A 109 5.32 -18.47 -3.11
C ASP A 109 5.38 -19.61 -2.09
N MET A 110 5.55 -19.30 -0.81
CA MET A 110 5.75 -20.27 0.25
C MET A 110 4.62 -20.24 1.29
N ALA A 111 4.29 -21.42 1.79
CA ALA A 111 3.34 -21.54 2.88
C ALA A 111 3.88 -20.86 4.16
N PRO A 112 2.99 -20.37 5.03
CA PRO A 112 3.36 -19.90 6.36
C PRO A 112 4.17 -20.95 7.14
N ASN A 113 5.07 -20.49 8.00
CA ASN A 113 5.85 -21.41 8.85
C ASN A 113 4.91 -22.26 9.72
N ALA A 114 5.15 -23.58 9.73
CA ALA A 114 4.28 -24.56 10.38
C ALA A 114 4.08 -24.32 11.89
N ILE A 115 5.01 -23.63 12.56
CA ILE A 115 4.87 -23.24 13.97
C ILE A 115 3.62 -22.36 14.22
N PHE A 116 3.15 -21.63 13.21
CA PHE A 116 1.95 -20.78 13.28
C PHE A 116 0.65 -21.50 12.88
N LYS A 117 0.68 -22.82 12.67
CA LYS A 117 -0.54 -23.58 12.34
C LYS A 117 -1.68 -23.37 13.33
N PRO A 118 -1.47 -23.37 14.67
CA PRO A 118 -2.54 -23.09 15.64
C PRO A 118 -3.15 -21.69 15.48
N SER A 119 -2.32 -20.70 15.12
CA SER A 119 -2.76 -19.34 14.82
C SER A 119 -3.69 -19.31 13.59
N GLY A 120 -3.31 -20.01 12.53
CA GLY A 120 -4.15 -20.14 11.34
C GLY A 120 -5.51 -20.78 11.60
N GLU A 121 -5.57 -21.81 12.46
CA GLU A 121 -6.82 -22.46 12.84
C GLU A 121 -7.72 -21.50 13.67
N ARG A 122 -7.17 -20.77 14.64
CA ARG A 122 -7.92 -19.74 15.38
C ARG A 122 -8.53 -18.70 14.44
N THR A 123 -7.75 -18.21 13.49
CA THR A 123 -8.20 -17.19 12.53
C THR A 123 -9.34 -17.72 11.65
N LYS A 124 -9.25 -18.96 11.18
CA LYS A 124 -10.31 -19.61 10.41
C LYS A 124 -11.60 -19.78 11.21
N LEU A 125 -11.51 -20.22 12.47
CA LEU A 125 -12.65 -20.35 13.35
C LEU A 125 -13.36 -19.01 13.55
N ARG A 126 -12.61 -17.95 13.74
CA ARG A 126 -13.17 -16.59 13.87
C ARG A 126 -13.82 -16.10 12.59
N ALA A 127 -13.23 -16.38 11.45
CA ALA A 127 -13.80 -16.03 10.15
C ALA A 127 -15.14 -16.74 9.87
N ALA A 128 -15.38 -17.90 10.48
CA ALA A 128 -16.66 -18.62 10.39
C ALA A 128 -17.78 -17.97 11.21
N GLY A 129 -17.47 -17.04 12.11
CA GLY A 129 -18.43 -16.39 13.02
C GLY A 129 -18.75 -17.17 14.28
N GLY A 130 -19.61 -16.61 15.11
CA GLY A 130 -20.10 -17.25 16.35
C GLY A 130 -19.04 -17.41 17.44
N GLN A 131 -17.92 -16.68 17.36
CA GLN A 131 -16.86 -16.75 18.36
C GLN A 131 -17.03 -15.64 19.42
N PRO A 132 -16.60 -15.87 20.67
CA PRO A 132 -16.58 -14.82 21.69
C PRO A 132 -15.71 -13.65 21.29
N ALA A 133 -15.82 -12.52 21.98
CA ALA A 133 -14.98 -11.35 21.73
C ALA A 133 -13.49 -11.73 21.68
N TRP A 134 -12.76 -11.08 20.78
CA TRP A 134 -11.34 -11.38 20.60
C TRP A 134 -10.54 -10.99 21.85
N THR A 135 -9.64 -11.86 22.22
CA THR A 135 -8.60 -11.60 23.23
C THR A 135 -7.25 -11.97 22.66
N ALA A 136 -6.21 -11.26 23.09
CA ALA A 136 -4.85 -11.58 22.66
C ALA A 136 -4.52 -13.05 22.99
N PRO A 137 -4.04 -13.84 22.03
CA PRO A 137 -3.68 -15.22 22.28
C PRO A 137 -2.47 -15.32 23.23
N THR A 138 -2.46 -16.34 24.08
CA THR A 138 -1.28 -16.70 24.86
C THR A 138 -0.28 -17.43 23.95
N GLY A 139 1.00 -17.05 23.98
CA GLY A 139 2.05 -17.63 23.14
C GLY A 139 2.19 -16.92 21.78
N LEU A 140 2.28 -17.68 20.68
CA LEU A 140 2.50 -17.10 19.36
C LEU A 140 1.30 -16.29 18.88
N PRO A 141 1.53 -15.05 18.37
CA PRO A 141 0.48 -14.20 17.83
C PRO A 141 -0.08 -14.75 16.52
N ASP A 142 -1.23 -14.23 16.09
CA ASP A 142 -1.84 -14.53 14.79
C ASP A 142 -1.11 -13.78 13.66
N ALA A 143 0.16 -14.13 13.43
CA ALA A 143 1.07 -13.39 12.54
C ALA A 143 0.65 -13.38 11.06
N TYR A 144 -0.08 -14.41 10.60
CA TYR A 144 -0.58 -14.51 9.23
C TYR A 144 -2.08 -14.24 9.14
N ILE A 145 -2.61 -13.42 10.03
CA ILE A 145 -4.02 -13.02 10.03
C ILE A 145 -4.34 -12.11 8.84
N ALA A 146 -5.47 -12.32 8.19
CA ALA A 146 -5.97 -11.40 7.17
C ALA A 146 -6.36 -10.05 7.81
N MET A 147 -6.07 -8.93 7.13
CA MET A 147 -6.29 -7.59 7.68
C MET A 147 -7.75 -7.29 8.00
N GLY A 148 -8.72 -7.83 7.22
CA GLY A 148 -10.13 -7.73 7.56
C GLY A 148 -10.48 -8.41 8.89
N GLN A 149 -9.84 -9.53 9.22
CA GLN A 149 -10.01 -10.16 10.54
C GLN A 149 -9.39 -9.32 11.66
N THR A 150 -8.28 -8.64 11.38
CA THR A 150 -7.69 -7.67 12.32
C THR A 150 -8.63 -6.49 12.54
N ALA A 151 -9.23 -5.96 11.49
CA ALA A 151 -10.21 -4.88 11.59
C ALA A 151 -11.41 -5.27 12.46
N GLU A 152 -11.96 -6.48 12.26
CA GLU A 152 -13.04 -7.00 13.11
C GLU A 152 -12.61 -7.15 14.58
N ASN A 153 -11.36 -7.54 14.85
CA ASN A 153 -10.83 -7.58 16.21
C ASN A 153 -10.73 -6.18 16.83
N VAL A 154 -10.25 -5.19 16.06
CA VAL A 154 -10.19 -3.78 16.51
C VAL A 154 -11.59 -3.24 16.82
N VAL A 155 -12.56 -3.51 15.97
CA VAL A 155 -13.98 -3.16 16.22
C VAL A 155 -14.44 -3.66 17.58
N GLN A 156 -14.13 -4.92 17.92
CA GLN A 156 -14.54 -5.52 19.20
C GLN A 156 -13.78 -4.93 20.40
N VAL A 157 -12.47 -4.69 20.25
CA VAL A 157 -11.62 -4.18 21.35
C VAL A 157 -11.89 -2.73 21.66
N GLU A 158 -12.04 -1.91 20.61
CA GLU A 158 -12.21 -0.45 20.74
C GLU A 158 -13.69 -0.02 20.78
N GLY A 159 -14.63 -0.94 20.56
CA GLY A 159 -16.07 -0.63 20.57
C GLY A 159 -16.49 0.29 19.42
N VAL A 160 -15.84 0.19 18.24
CA VAL A 160 -16.19 1.00 17.09
C VAL A 160 -17.53 0.54 16.51
N SER A 161 -18.49 1.45 16.38
CA SER A 161 -19.78 1.11 15.81
C SER A 161 -19.73 0.99 14.28
N ARG A 162 -20.61 0.17 13.70
CA ARG A 162 -20.79 0.13 12.24
C ARG A 162 -21.22 1.48 11.69
N GLU A 163 -22.05 2.19 12.41
CA GLU A 163 -22.51 3.54 12.05
C GLU A 163 -21.34 4.53 11.91
N ASP A 164 -20.43 4.56 12.89
CA ASP A 164 -19.24 5.41 12.84
C ASP A 164 -18.32 5.08 11.67
N MET A 165 -18.13 3.77 11.39
CA MET A 165 -17.35 3.32 10.23
C MET A 165 -17.97 3.77 8.91
N ASP A 166 -19.28 3.60 8.75
CA ASP A 166 -20.00 4.01 7.54
C ASP A 166 -19.93 5.54 7.35
N HIS A 167 -20.17 6.33 8.39
CA HIS A 167 -20.01 7.79 8.33
C HIS A 167 -18.59 8.22 7.98
N PHE A 168 -17.59 7.56 8.55
CA PHE A 168 -16.19 7.83 8.20
C PHE A 168 -15.89 7.49 6.75
N GLY A 169 -16.36 6.35 6.24
CA GLY A 169 -16.20 5.93 4.85
C GLY A 169 -16.86 6.91 3.86
N VAL A 170 -18.10 7.32 4.15
CA VAL A 170 -18.83 8.33 3.37
C VAL A 170 -18.07 9.66 3.35
N ARG A 171 -17.63 10.14 4.51
CA ARG A 171 -16.82 11.36 4.61
C ARG A 171 -15.53 11.26 3.78
N SER A 172 -14.84 10.13 3.85
CA SER A 172 -13.59 9.89 3.12
C SER A 172 -13.80 10.00 1.60
N HIS A 173 -14.81 9.31 1.05
CA HIS A 173 -15.14 9.40 -0.36
C HIS A 173 -15.51 10.81 -0.79
N ASN A 174 -16.39 11.48 -0.05
CA ASN A 174 -16.87 12.82 -0.38
C ASN A 174 -15.73 13.86 -0.37
N LEU A 175 -14.82 13.78 0.61
CA LEU A 175 -13.64 14.64 0.64
C LEU A 175 -12.70 14.36 -0.54
N ALA A 176 -12.45 13.10 -0.87
CA ALA A 176 -11.60 12.74 -2.00
C ALA A 176 -12.17 13.26 -3.33
N VAL A 177 -13.48 13.09 -3.56
CA VAL A 177 -14.16 13.61 -4.75
C VAL A 177 -14.08 15.13 -4.81
N ALA A 178 -14.38 15.83 -3.71
CA ALA A 178 -14.29 17.29 -3.66
C ALA A 178 -12.87 17.79 -3.97
N HIS A 179 -11.83 17.07 -3.54
CA HIS A 179 -10.44 17.40 -3.82
C HIS A 179 -10.02 17.04 -5.25
N GLN A 180 -10.63 16.06 -5.88
CA GLN A 180 -10.48 15.83 -7.32
C GLN A 180 -11.10 16.98 -8.15
N GLU A 181 -12.27 17.46 -7.74
CA GLU A 181 -12.99 18.52 -8.46
C GLU A 181 -12.36 19.91 -8.30
N ASN A 182 -11.77 20.21 -7.16
CA ASN A 182 -11.13 21.51 -6.90
C ASN A 182 -9.66 21.59 -7.35
N GLY A 183 -9.13 20.56 -8.02
CA GLY A 183 -7.77 20.54 -8.55
C GLY A 183 -6.68 20.29 -7.52
N PHE A 184 -7.00 19.94 -6.27
CA PHE A 184 -5.98 19.66 -5.24
C PHE A 184 -5.01 18.57 -5.70
N PHE A 185 -5.54 17.46 -6.22
CA PHE A 185 -4.72 16.32 -6.66
C PHE A 185 -3.93 16.54 -7.95
N GLU A 186 -4.23 17.56 -8.74
CA GLU A 186 -3.43 17.91 -9.92
C GLU A 186 -1.98 18.26 -9.59
N ARG A 187 -1.72 18.67 -8.35
CA ARG A 187 -0.37 18.95 -7.85
C ARG A 187 0.41 17.70 -7.46
N GLU A 188 -0.28 16.63 -7.13
CA GLU A 188 0.28 15.37 -6.60
C GLU A 188 0.35 14.28 -7.67
N ILE A 189 -0.72 14.15 -8.46
CA ILE A 189 -0.81 13.10 -9.47
C ILE A 189 0.09 13.43 -10.66
N THR A 190 0.96 12.49 -10.98
CA THR A 190 1.71 12.48 -12.25
C THR A 190 1.00 11.52 -13.19
N PRO A 191 0.58 11.96 -14.39
CA PRO A 191 -0.01 11.06 -15.38
C PRO A 191 0.94 9.93 -15.76
N LEU A 192 0.38 8.72 -15.84
CA LEU A 192 1.10 7.50 -16.24
C LEU A 192 0.69 7.09 -17.65
N VAL A 193 1.64 6.63 -18.42
CA VAL A 193 1.43 6.13 -19.78
C VAL A 193 1.45 4.61 -19.78
N LEU A 194 0.36 3.98 -20.19
CA LEU A 194 0.25 2.54 -20.38
C LEU A 194 1.00 2.06 -21.63
N PRO A 195 1.30 0.75 -21.77
CA PRO A 195 1.99 0.21 -22.92
C PRO A 195 1.29 0.48 -24.29
N ASP A 196 -0.02 0.66 -24.29
CA ASP A 196 -0.81 1.01 -25.49
C ASP A 196 -0.87 2.53 -25.79
N GLY A 197 -0.19 3.34 -24.97
CA GLY A 197 -0.19 4.80 -25.08
C GLY A 197 -1.34 5.50 -24.35
N THR A 198 -2.25 4.77 -23.71
CA THR A 198 -3.32 5.35 -22.88
C THR A 198 -2.72 6.10 -21.70
N ILE A 199 -3.24 7.31 -21.42
CA ILE A 199 -2.79 8.14 -20.31
C ILE A 199 -3.78 8.02 -19.14
N ILE A 200 -3.29 7.63 -17.97
CA ILE A 200 -4.06 7.58 -16.73
C ILE A 200 -3.61 8.76 -15.85
N SER A 201 -4.51 9.70 -15.63
CA SER A 201 -4.26 10.95 -14.90
C SER A 201 -5.17 11.18 -13.70
N LYS A 202 -6.06 10.23 -13.40
CA LYS A 202 -7.00 10.32 -12.28
C LYS A 202 -6.99 9.04 -11.47
N ASP A 203 -7.16 9.19 -10.17
CA ASP A 203 -7.47 8.08 -9.26
C ASP A 203 -8.94 7.64 -9.49
N ASP A 204 -9.14 6.33 -9.66
CA ASP A 204 -10.45 5.70 -9.91
C ASP A 204 -11.05 5.06 -8.63
N GLY A 205 -10.39 5.20 -7.49
CA GLY A 205 -10.87 4.69 -6.20
C GLY A 205 -12.02 5.48 -5.57
N PRO A 206 -11.99 6.85 -5.57
CA PRO A 206 -13.05 7.64 -4.98
C PRO A 206 -14.39 7.48 -5.72
N ARG A 207 -15.48 7.36 -4.94
CA ARG A 207 -16.84 7.15 -5.46
C ARG A 207 -17.70 8.36 -5.17
N ALA A 208 -18.07 9.10 -6.23
CA ALA A 208 -19.00 10.21 -6.13
C ALA A 208 -20.40 9.72 -5.71
N GLY A 209 -21.09 10.52 -4.90
CA GLY A 209 -22.44 10.21 -4.45
C GLY A 209 -22.54 9.11 -3.39
N THR A 210 -21.44 8.77 -2.72
CA THR A 210 -21.48 7.84 -1.59
C THR A 210 -22.29 8.44 -0.44
N THR A 211 -23.29 7.71 0.06
CA THR A 211 -24.18 8.12 1.16
C THR A 211 -24.22 7.09 2.27
N TYR A 212 -24.60 7.53 3.48
CA TYR A 212 -24.77 6.64 4.63
C TYR A 212 -25.87 5.59 4.38
N GLU A 213 -26.98 6.00 3.76
CA GLU A 213 -28.11 5.11 3.45
C GLU A 213 -27.67 3.95 2.55
N ALA A 214 -26.75 4.18 1.63
CA ALA A 214 -26.22 3.15 0.74
C ALA A 214 -25.19 2.26 1.46
N THR A 215 -24.26 2.86 2.21
CA THR A 215 -23.20 2.10 2.91
C THR A 215 -23.75 1.24 4.03
N SER A 216 -24.75 1.73 4.79
CA SER A 216 -25.38 0.99 5.89
C SER A 216 -26.06 -0.32 5.46
N GLN A 217 -26.39 -0.47 4.16
CA GLN A 217 -26.98 -1.69 3.60
C GLN A 217 -25.92 -2.74 3.18
N LEU A 218 -24.65 -2.40 3.20
CA LEU A 218 -23.58 -3.34 2.84
C LEU A 218 -23.43 -4.41 3.90
N LYS A 219 -23.28 -5.65 3.46
CA LYS A 219 -23.09 -6.79 4.36
C LYS A 219 -21.61 -6.88 4.77
N PRO A 220 -21.33 -7.33 6.00
CA PRO A 220 -19.97 -7.68 6.41
C PRO A 220 -19.35 -8.70 5.46
N VAL A 221 -18.06 -8.55 5.19
CA VAL A 221 -17.33 -9.38 4.22
C VAL A 221 -16.46 -10.42 4.90
N PHE A 222 -15.94 -10.11 6.09
CA PHE A 222 -14.93 -10.93 6.75
C PHE A 222 -15.48 -11.92 7.77
N ARG A 223 -16.65 -11.63 8.34
CA ARG A 223 -17.39 -12.53 9.27
C ARG A 223 -18.89 -12.40 9.03
N PRO A 224 -19.65 -13.50 9.10
CA PRO A 224 -21.11 -13.44 8.96
C PRO A 224 -21.80 -12.57 10.02
N ASP A 225 -21.21 -12.52 11.22
CA ASP A 225 -21.65 -11.75 12.40
C ASP A 225 -20.77 -10.52 12.66
N GLY A 226 -20.01 -10.10 11.66
CA GLY A 226 -19.09 -8.98 11.76
C GLY A 226 -19.70 -7.63 11.42
N SER A 227 -18.83 -6.63 11.36
CA SER A 227 -19.17 -5.24 11.03
C SER A 227 -18.38 -4.66 9.86
N VAL A 228 -17.29 -5.35 9.41
CA VAL A 228 -16.34 -4.88 8.38
C VAL A 228 -16.56 -5.56 7.05
#